data_4488763b11df5f28edfc0456eaab70f7
#
_entry.id   4488763b11df5f28edfc0456eaab70f7
#
_cell.length_a   1.000
_cell.length_b   1.000
_cell.length_c   1.000
_cell.angle_alpha   90.00
_cell.angle_beta   90.00
_cell.angle_gamma   90.00
#
_symmetry.space_group_name_H-M   'P 1'
#
loop_
_entity.id
_entity.type
_entity.pdbx_description
1 polymer ?
#
loop_
_entity_poly.entity_id
_entity_poly.type
_entity_poly.pdbx_seq_one_letter_code
_entity_poly.pdbx_strand_id
1 'polypeptide(L)'
;MLARSIASVSFPHPNALMPSAPMTPAHERDHLDRAAAAFEALPDAAQQRWTRALEHVDEARVYDAFLEFNELLKMPGLDPVTRTHAQLQAVRCLRDAPVERVKTELALIEPHDAYQTVVLDYRLGWLMRYRLSSLTAALQYFDRVREEARRLGTRPWEIAALLQKSATLMAQGSLEQAIEVCMRVYNLSRRNGLVEYIPKALMNKGYALVQLGRPQQGEEQLQKAYELACRNDLIAEQGIALHMLAQVYHHDFKFYGLALEYYEQARAIFDEVPVWPSITERVDEDMAAAQSELAGLDLAKILGPIPIARLRQEYLTSLVNGFVGIPGIDNRTQLGNRIGLTRQAIHRNINS
;
A
#
# COMPACT_ATOMS: atom_id res chain seq x y z
N MET A 1 33.25 -14.69 13.53
CA MET A 1 32.96 -14.90 12.10
C MET A 1 31.47 -15.11 11.88
N LEU A 2 30.61 -14.15 12.25
CA LEU A 2 29.14 -14.20 12.17
C LEU A 2 28.55 -12.84 11.75
N ALA A 3 29.32 -12.03 10.99
CA ALA A 3 28.92 -10.68 10.60
C ALA A 3 28.88 -10.48 9.06
N ARG A 4 28.54 -11.54 8.29
CA ARG A 4 28.43 -11.44 6.82
C ARG A 4 27.28 -12.32 6.31
N SER A 5 26.04 -12.05 6.70
CA SER A 5 24.87 -12.63 6.00
C SER A 5 23.55 -11.89 6.30
N ILE A 6 23.59 -10.57 6.52
CA ILE A 6 22.36 -9.76 6.65
C ILE A 6 22.15 -8.87 5.41
N ALA A 7 22.91 -9.10 4.34
CA ALA A 7 22.98 -8.19 3.19
C ALA A 7 22.16 -8.63 1.97
N SER A 8 21.06 -9.37 2.13
CA SER A 8 20.16 -9.61 0.98
C SER A 8 18.74 -10.03 1.39
N VAL A 9 18.16 -9.47 2.44
CA VAL A 9 16.70 -9.43 2.51
C VAL A 9 16.29 -8.27 1.62
N SER A 10 16.04 -8.58 0.36
CA SER A 10 15.39 -7.69 -0.58
C SER A 10 13.96 -7.47 -0.08
N PHE A 11 13.77 -6.51 0.83
CA PHE A 11 12.43 -5.98 1.07
C PHE A 11 11.83 -5.61 -0.29
N PRO A 12 10.59 -5.97 -0.57
CA PRO A 12 9.93 -5.58 -1.80
C PRO A 12 10.16 -4.09 -1.99
N HIS A 13 10.60 -3.72 -3.17
CA HIS A 13 10.91 -2.33 -3.51
C HIS A 13 9.80 -1.44 -2.95
N PRO A 14 10.10 -0.30 -2.29
CA PRO A 14 9.09 0.63 -1.76
C PRO A 14 8.04 1.05 -2.79
N ASN A 15 8.25 0.72 -4.04
CA ASN A 15 7.34 0.90 -5.15
C ASN A 15 6.05 0.05 -5.06
N ALA A 16 6.03 -1.02 -4.25
CA ALA A 16 4.87 -1.90 -4.11
C ALA A 16 3.84 -1.41 -3.08
N LEU A 17 4.17 -0.41 -2.28
CA LEU A 17 3.43 -0.13 -1.05
C LEU A 17 2.29 0.86 -1.14
N MET A 18 1.91 1.40 -2.29
CA MET A 18 0.74 2.28 -2.36
C MET A 18 0.06 2.27 -3.73
N PRO A 19 -0.81 1.33 -3.98
CA PRO A 19 -1.93 1.63 -4.82
C PRO A 19 -3.09 2.09 -3.94
N SER A 20 -3.59 3.26 -4.22
CA SER A 20 -4.93 3.59 -3.79
C SER A 20 -5.89 2.56 -4.38
N ALA A 21 -6.65 1.90 -3.53
CA ALA A 21 -7.83 1.17 -3.94
C ALA A 21 -8.78 2.03 -4.78
N PRO A 22 -9.78 1.42 -5.42
CA PRO A 22 -10.68 2.08 -6.34
C PRO A 22 -11.54 3.18 -5.72
N MET A 23 -11.61 3.30 -4.41
CA MET A 23 -12.15 4.52 -3.82
C MET A 23 -11.24 5.68 -4.19
N THR A 24 -11.77 6.56 -5.01
CA THR A 24 -11.06 7.76 -5.45
C THR A 24 -10.57 8.56 -4.23
N PRO A 25 -9.25 8.69 -4.02
CA PRO A 25 -8.71 9.37 -2.85
C PRO A 25 -9.19 10.82 -2.78
N ALA A 26 -9.23 11.43 -1.58
CA ALA A 26 -9.75 12.79 -1.41
C ALA A 26 -9.07 13.83 -2.30
N HIS A 27 -7.78 13.70 -2.58
CA HIS A 27 -7.10 14.61 -3.51
C HIS A 27 -7.57 14.44 -4.96
N GLU A 28 -7.90 13.22 -5.38
CA GLU A 28 -8.49 12.99 -6.70
C GLU A 28 -9.97 13.42 -6.75
N ARG A 29 -10.73 13.20 -5.67
CA ARG A 29 -12.10 13.76 -5.56
C ARG A 29 -12.08 15.28 -5.64
N ASP A 30 -11.17 15.96 -4.94
CA ASP A 30 -10.98 17.41 -5.04
C ASP A 30 -10.70 17.85 -6.48
N HIS A 31 -9.92 17.04 -7.25
CA HIS A 31 -9.71 17.31 -8.67
C HIS A 31 -11.00 17.12 -9.49
N LEU A 32 -11.73 16.04 -9.27
CA LEU A 32 -12.98 15.77 -9.99
C LEU A 32 -14.05 16.81 -9.69
N ASP A 33 -14.18 17.23 -8.43
CA ASP A 33 -15.13 18.27 -8.02
C ASP A 33 -14.82 19.62 -8.70
N ARG A 34 -13.54 19.98 -8.81
CA ARG A 34 -13.13 21.20 -9.52
C ARG A 34 -13.31 21.10 -11.04
N ALA A 35 -13.14 19.90 -11.60
CA ALA A 35 -13.40 19.67 -13.02
C ALA A 35 -14.91 19.61 -13.33
N ALA A 36 -15.77 19.24 -12.40
CA ALA A 36 -17.20 19.02 -12.61
C ALA A 36 -17.89 20.21 -13.28
N ALA A 37 -17.66 21.43 -12.78
CA ALA A 37 -18.25 22.63 -13.34
C ALA A 37 -17.86 22.87 -14.83
N ALA A 38 -16.63 22.53 -15.20
CA ALA A 38 -16.18 22.62 -16.59
C ALA A 38 -16.86 21.56 -17.48
N PHE A 39 -17.13 20.38 -16.93
CA PHE A 39 -17.79 19.31 -17.66
C PHE A 39 -19.32 19.46 -17.77
N GLU A 40 -19.98 20.12 -16.82
CA GLU A 40 -21.42 20.45 -16.89
C GLU A 40 -21.77 21.34 -18.08
N ALA A 41 -20.83 22.17 -18.55
CA ALA A 41 -21.00 23.03 -19.70
C ALA A 41 -20.78 22.34 -21.06
N LEU A 42 -20.33 21.07 -21.07
CA LEU A 42 -20.06 20.32 -22.28
C LEU A 42 -21.32 19.78 -22.95
N PRO A 43 -21.27 19.48 -24.27
CA PRO A 43 -22.33 18.70 -24.93
C PRO A 43 -22.56 17.34 -24.25
N ASP A 44 -23.82 16.87 -24.27
CA ASP A 44 -24.23 15.59 -23.64
C ASP A 44 -23.31 14.41 -23.98
N ALA A 45 -22.88 14.30 -25.24
CA ALA A 45 -21.98 13.24 -25.68
C ALA A 45 -20.61 13.28 -24.96
N ALA A 46 -20.09 14.47 -24.66
CA ALA A 46 -18.83 14.64 -23.91
C ALA A 46 -19.02 14.33 -22.44
N GLN A 47 -20.13 14.78 -21.84
CA GLN A 47 -20.49 14.45 -20.46
C GLN A 47 -20.64 12.92 -20.28
N GLN A 48 -21.32 12.23 -21.20
CA GLN A 48 -21.46 10.78 -21.16
C GLN A 48 -20.12 10.04 -21.25
N ARG A 49 -19.17 10.52 -22.07
CA ARG A 49 -17.84 9.91 -22.14
C ARG A 49 -17.05 10.12 -20.87
N TRP A 50 -17.09 11.33 -20.31
CA TRP A 50 -16.47 11.64 -19.04
C TRP A 50 -16.99 10.73 -17.93
N THR A 51 -18.31 10.60 -17.80
CA THR A 51 -18.95 9.76 -16.79
C THR A 51 -18.53 8.29 -16.95
N ARG A 52 -18.58 7.73 -18.18
CA ARG A 52 -18.14 6.36 -18.44
C ARG A 52 -16.66 6.14 -18.12
N ALA A 53 -15.80 7.11 -18.44
CA ALA A 53 -14.38 7.02 -18.11
C ALA A 53 -14.18 6.93 -16.59
N LEU A 54 -14.94 7.71 -15.80
CA LEU A 54 -14.88 7.65 -14.33
C LEU A 54 -15.43 6.34 -13.78
N GLU A 55 -16.53 5.82 -14.32
CA GLU A 55 -17.07 4.49 -13.97
C GLU A 55 -16.01 3.40 -14.18
N HIS A 56 -15.30 3.44 -15.33
CA HIS A 56 -14.20 2.51 -15.59
C HIS A 56 -13.02 2.66 -14.61
N VAL A 57 -12.72 3.90 -14.18
CA VAL A 57 -11.70 4.12 -13.13
C VAL A 57 -12.12 3.48 -11.81
N ASP A 58 -13.39 3.66 -11.42
CA ASP A 58 -13.91 3.12 -10.16
C ASP A 58 -14.00 1.59 -10.17
N GLU A 59 -14.19 0.99 -11.35
CA GLU A 59 -14.15 -0.46 -11.55
C GLU A 59 -12.74 -1.02 -11.81
N ALA A 60 -11.69 -0.21 -11.64
CA ALA A 60 -10.29 -0.53 -11.95
C ALA A 60 -10.02 -0.95 -13.41
N ARG A 61 -10.94 -0.68 -14.33
CA ARG A 61 -10.78 -0.90 -15.78
C ARG A 61 -10.02 0.26 -16.43
N VAL A 62 -8.77 0.43 -15.99
CA VAL A 62 -7.96 1.63 -16.31
C VAL A 62 -7.66 1.81 -17.79
N TYR A 63 -7.58 0.72 -18.55
CA TYR A 63 -7.37 0.80 -19.99
C TYR A 63 -8.62 1.32 -20.71
N ASP A 64 -9.81 0.85 -20.34
CA ASP A 64 -11.08 1.31 -20.88
C ASP A 64 -11.31 2.78 -20.52
N ALA A 65 -11.02 3.17 -19.28
CA ALA A 65 -11.03 4.55 -18.85
C ALA A 65 -10.11 5.43 -19.72
N PHE A 66 -8.89 4.99 -19.98
CA PHE A 66 -7.96 5.70 -20.84
C PHE A 66 -8.48 5.87 -22.26
N LEU A 67 -9.12 4.84 -22.83
CA LEU A 67 -9.73 4.93 -24.17
C LEU A 67 -10.85 5.97 -24.21
N GLU A 68 -11.75 5.98 -23.21
CA GLU A 68 -12.83 6.96 -23.14
C GLU A 68 -12.31 8.40 -22.98
N PHE A 69 -11.26 8.62 -22.14
CA PHE A 69 -10.62 9.93 -22.06
C PHE A 69 -9.97 10.35 -23.38
N ASN A 70 -9.33 9.45 -24.12
CA ASN A 70 -8.77 9.77 -25.44
C ASN A 70 -9.82 10.10 -26.49
N GLU A 71 -10.95 9.39 -26.50
CA GLU A 71 -12.04 9.73 -27.39
C GLU A 71 -12.69 11.07 -27.03
N LEU A 72 -12.80 11.37 -25.72
CA LEU A 72 -13.22 12.69 -25.27
C LEU A 72 -12.28 13.80 -25.76
N LEU A 73 -10.96 13.60 -25.64
CA LEU A 73 -9.95 14.57 -26.07
C LEU A 73 -9.94 14.86 -27.59
N LYS A 74 -10.50 13.96 -28.41
CA LYS A 74 -10.67 14.16 -29.87
C LYS A 74 -11.90 14.99 -30.20
N MET A 75 -12.83 15.17 -29.27
CA MET A 75 -14.06 15.92 -29.53
C MET A 75 -13.77 17.40 -29.75
N PRO A 76 -14.43 18.04 -30.73
CA PRO A 76 -14.32 19.47 -30.96
C PRO A 76 -15.02 20.25 -29.82
N GLY A 77 -14.53 21.47 -29.57
CA GLY A 77 -15.19 22.40 -28.65
C GLY A 77 -14.81 22.27 -27.17
N LEU A 78 -13.86 21.38 -26.83
CA LEU A 78 -13.26 21.38 -25.49
C LEU A 78 -12.40 22.64 -25.33
N ASP A 79 -12.75 23.47 -24.33
CA ASP A 79 -11.88 24.57 -23.93
C ASP A 79 -10.55 24.05 -23.34
N PRO A 80 -9.51 24.88 -23.30
CA PRO A 80 -8.19 24.45 -22.84
C PRO A 80 -8.17 23.91 -21.40
N VAL A 81 -8.92 24.50 -20.48
CA VAL A 81 -8.96 24.10 -19.06
C VAL A 81 -9.57 22.72 -18.92
N THR A 82 -10.71 22.48 -19.55
CA THR A 82 -11.41 21.18 -19.56
C THR A 82 -10.54 20.11 -20.21
N ARG A 83 -9.87 20.45 -21.33
CA ARG A 83 -8.93 19.55 -22.01
C ARG A 83 -7.82 19.11 -21.05
N THR A 84 -7.21 20.03 -20.33
CA THR A 84 -6.15 19.72 -19.36
C THR A 84 -6.65 18.83 -18.23
N HIS A 85 -7.85 19.05 -17.69
CA HIS A 85 -8.43 18.13 -16.71
C HIS A 85 -8.58 16.71 -17.25
N ALA A 86 -9.06 16.55 -18.48
CA ALA A 86 -9.20 15.24 -19.12
C ALA A 86 -7.83 14.57 -19.34
N GLN A 87 -6.82 15.31 -19.78
CA GLN A 87 -5.45 14.82 -19.96
C GLN A 87 -4.83 14.34 -18.63
N LEU A 88 -5.00 15.11 -17.55
CA LEU A 88 -4.51 14.75 -16.22
C LEU A 88 -5.15 13.44 -15.69
N GLN A 89 -6.43 13.19 -16.00
CA GLN A 89 -7.10 11.93 -15.67
C GLN A 89 -6.67 10.79 -16.59
N ALA A 90 -6.52 11.03 -17.90
CA ALA A 90 -6.01 10.04 -18.84
C ALA A 90 -4.62 9.51 -18.42
N VAL A 91 -3.71 10.40 -18.04
CA VAL A 91 -2.37 10.02 -17.58
C VAL A 91 -2.42 9.21 -16.27
N ARG A 92 -3.39 9.46 -15.38
CA ARG A 92 -3.61 8.63 -14.18
C ARG A 92 -3.82 7.15 -14.55
N CYS A 93 -4.50 6.88 -15.67
CA CYS A 93 -4.78 5.54 -16.16
C CYS A 93 -3.55 4.85 -16.80
N LEU A 94 -2.48 5.59 -17.11
CA LEU A 94 -1.27 5.06 -17.74
C LEU A 94 -0.22 4.56 -16.74
N ARG A 95 -0.60 4.25 -15.54
CA ARG A 95 0.31 3.82 -14.46
C ARG A 95 1.26 2.69 -14.91
N ASP A 96 0.73 1.66 -15.56
CA ASP A 96 1.46 0.47 -15.97
C ASP A 96 1.90 0.51 -17.45
N ALA A 97 1.62 1.61 -18.17
CA ALA A 97 2.01 1.80 -19.55
C ALA A 97 3.54 1.97 -19.71
N PRO A 98 4.11 1.76 -20.91
CA PRO A 98 5.52 2.02 -21.16
C PRO A 98 5.92 3.45 -20.76
N VAL A 99 7.08 3.59 -20.12
CA VAL A 99 7.55 4.87 -19.53
C VAL A 99 7.60 6.00 -20.56
N GLU A 100 8.06 5.71 -21.77
CA GLU A 100 8.16 6.73 -22.84
C GLU A 100 6.78 7.24 -23.26
N ARG A 101 5.75 6.40 -23.24
CA ARG A 101 4.37 6.82 -23.47
C ARG A 101 3.89 7.77 -22.36
N VAL A 102 4.11 7.42 -21.11
CA VAL A 102 3.73 8.27 -19.96
C VAL A 102 4.43 9.63 -20.03
N LYS A 103 5.72 9.65 -20.36
CA LYS A 103 6.49 10.89 -20.57
C LYS A 103 5.91 11.75 -21.69
N THR A 104 5.59 11.12 -22.82
CA THR A 104 5.03 11.83 -23.97
C THR A 104 3.69 12.48 -23.63
N GLU A 105 2.79 11.73 -22.98
CA GLU A 105 1.48 12.24 -22.59
C GLU A 105 1.60 13.37 -21.56
N LEU A 106 2.48 13.23 -20.56
CA LEU A 106 2.74 14.29 -19.57
C LEU A 106 3.33 15.55 -20.18
N ALA A 107 4.19 15.42 -21.19
CA ALA A 107 4.81 16.56 -21.88
C ALA A 107 3.82 17.38 -22.74
N LEU A 108 2.66 16.79 -23.07
CA LEU A 108 1.60 17.46 -23.84
C LEU A 108 0.63 18.26 -22.95
N ILE A 109 0.77 18.15 -21.63
CA ILE A 109 -0.14 18.81 -20.69
C ILE A 109 0.36 20.22 -20.40
N GLU A 110 -0.44 21.21 -20.75
CA GLU A 110 -0.21 22.61 -20.42
C GLU A 110 -1.18 23.07 -19.33
N PRO A 111 -0.73 23.23 -18.08
CA PRO A 111 -1.61 23.68 -17.00
C PRO A 111 -1.98 25.16 -17.21
N HIS A 112 -3.25 25.49 -17.04
CA HIS A 112 -3.79 26.83 -17.19
C HIS A 112 -3.92 27.60 -15.88
N ASP A 113 -3.81 26.91 -14.74
CA ASP A 113 -3.84 27.51 -13.43
C ASP A 113 -2.90 26.79 -12.44
N ALA A 114 -2.74 27.39 -11.27
CA ALA A 114 -1.89 26.84 -10.22
C ALA A 114 -2.38 25.50 -9.69
N TYR A 115 -3.70 25.24 -9.71
CA TYR A 115 -4.25 23.98 -9.27
C TYR A 115 -3.92 22.84 -10.24
N GLN A 116 -4.06 23.04 -11.53
CA GLN A 116 -3.66 22.08 -12.57
C GLN A 116 -2.15 21.81 -12.52
N THR A 117 -1.35 22.84 -12.19
CA THR A 117 0.09 22.67 -11.94
C THR A 117 0.35 21.74 -10.76
N VAL A 118 -0.40 21.84 -9.66
CA VAL A 118 -0.29 20.93 -8.52
C VAL A 118 -0.55 19.49 -8.93
N VAL A 119 -1.60 19.25 -9.72
CA VAL A 119 -1.94 17.90 -10.19
C VAL A 119 -0.87 17.36 -11.12
N LEU A 120 -0.39 18.16 -12.07
CA LEU A 120 0.67 17.78 -13.01
C LEU A 120 1.98 17.45 -12.28
N ASP A 121 2.42 18.32 -11.38
CA ASP A 121 3.63 18.09 -10.57
C ASP A 121 3.53 16.82 -9.73
N TYR A 122 2.35 16.52 -9.19
CA TYR A 122 2.12 15.26 -8.48
C TYR A 122 2.30 14.04 -9.40
N ARG A 123 1.75 14.08 -10.63
CA ARG A 123 1.94 13.01 -11.63
C ARG A 123 3.41 12.86 -12.03
N LEU A 124 4.11 13.98 -12.23
CA LEU A 124 5.55 13.98 -12.54
C LEU A 124 6.37 13.41 -11.37
N GLY A 125 6.09 13.81 -10.14
CA GLY A 125 6.73 13.25 -8.95
C GLY A 125 6.53 11.75 -8.83
N TRP A 126 5.31 11.28 -9.12
CA TRP A 126 4.98 9.87 -9.14
C TRP A 126 5.78 9.12 -10.23
N LEU A 127 5.85 9.64 -11.47
CA LEU A 127 6.65 9.08 -12.56
C LEU A 127 8.14 8.99 -12.18
N MET A 128 8.69 10.07 -11.62
CA MET A 128 10.10 10.12 -11.20
C MET A 128 10.41 9.05 -10.16
N ARG A 129 9.51 8.85 -9.19
CA ARG A 129 9.69 7.88 -8.11
C ARG A 129 9.57 6.45 -8.60
N TYR A 130 8.43 6.12 -9.24
CA TYR A 130 8.04 4.72 -9.48
C TYR A 130 8.56 4.15 -10.79
N ARG A 131 8.84 4.97 -11.77
CA ARG A 131 9.20 4.51 -13.11
C ARG A 131 10.62 4.87 -13.51
N LEU A 132 11.14 5.97 -13.01
CA LEU A 132 12.47 6.47 -13.35
C LEU A 132 13.47 6.31 -12.20
N SER A 133 13.03 5.89 -11.02
CA SER A 133 13.84 5.74 -9.81
C SER A 133 14.65 7.00 -9.45
N SER A 134 14.18 8.17 -9.91
CA SER A 134 14.81 9.46 -9.64
C SER A 134 14.25 10.06 -8.35
N LEU A 135 14.66 9.51 -7.20
CA LEU A 135 14.11 9.82 -5.89
C LEU A 135 14.30 11.31 -5.53
N THR A 136 15.44 11.90 -5.88
CA THR A 136 15.71 13.33 -5.63
C THR A 136 14.75 14.23 -6.41
N ALA A 137 14.54 13.95 -7.71
CA ALA A 137 13.57 14.70 -8.51
C ALA A 137 12.14 14.51 -8.00
N ALA A 138 11.78 13.29 -7.60
CA ALA A 138 10.48 13.01 -6.99
C ALA A 138 10.23 13.86 -5.74
N LEU A 139 11.21 13.97 -4.84
CA LEU A 139 11.12 14.81 -3.64
C LEU A 139 10.90 16.27 -3.98
N GLN A 140 11.62 16.80 -4.99
CA GLN A 140 11.44 18.18 -5.44
C GLN A 140 10.02 18.43 -5.94
N TYR A 141 9.46 17.51 -6.74
CA TYR A 141 8.09 17.61 -7.20
C TYR A 141 7.09 17.58 -6.04
N PHE A 142 7.21 16.64 -5.11
CA PHE A 142 6.30 16.54 -3.97
C PHE A 142 6.42 17.72 -3.01
N ASP A 143 7.60 18.34 -2.88
CA ASP A 143 7.75 19.58 -2.11
C ASP A 143 7.05 20.76 -2.80
N ARG A 144 7.15 20.91 -4.13
CA ARG A 144 6.40 21.93 -4.87
C ARG A 144 4.89 21.74 -4.73
N VAL A 145 4.41 20.50 -4.92
CA VAL A 145 2.99 20.17 -4.72
C VAL A 145 2.54 20.57 -3.32
N ARG A 146 3.29 20.19 -2.28
CA ARG A 146 2.96 20.54 -0.90
C ARG A 146 2.86 22.04 -0.68
N GLU A 147 3.83 22.79 -1.16
CA GLU A 147 3.87 24.24 -0.97
C GLU A 147 2.73 24.94 -1.69
N GLU A 148 2.50 24.60 -2.94
CA GLU A 148 1.46 25.20 -3.75
C GLU A 148 0.06 24.76 -3.29
N ALA A 149 -0.16 23.49 -2.97
CA ALA A 149 -1.40 23.00 -2.39
C ALA A 149 -1.73 23.71 -1.06
N ARG A 150 -0.72 23.97 -0.23
CA ARG A 150 -0.89 24.75 1.00
C ARG A 150 -1.29 26.19 0.72
N ARG A 151 -0.68 26.83 -0.28
CA ARG A 151 -1.01 28.20 -0.72
C ARG A 151 -2.44 28.29 -1.25
N LEU A 152 -2.87 27.28 -2.01
CA LEU A 152 -4.23 27.19 -2.55
C LEU A 152 -5.27 26.70 -1.53
N GLY A 153 -4.87 26.28 -0.34
CA GLY A 153 -5.75 25.73 0.68
C GLY A 153 -6.27 24.32 0.40
N THR A 154 -5.74 23.60 -0.60
CA THR A 154 -6.15 22.25 -0.98
C THR A 154 -5.47 21.21 -0.08
N ARG A 155 -6.01 21.00 1.13
CA ARG A 155 -5.45 20.07 2.12
C ARG A 155 -5.28 18.65 1.64
N PRO A 156 -6.21 18.05 0.86
CA PRO A 156 -6.02 16.69 0.34
C PRO A 156 -4.73 16.55 -0.48
N TRP A 157 -4.39 17.51 -1.35
CA TRP A 157 -3.16 17.49 -2.14
C TRP A 157 -1.90 17.71 -1.29
N GLU A 158 -1.96 18.60 -0.28
CA GLU A 158 -0.85 18.77 0.67
C GLU A 158 -0.52 17.44 1.38
N ILE A 159 -1.54 16.71 1.83
CA ILE A 159 -1.39 15.44 2.53
C ILE A 159 -0.92 14.34 1.59
N ALA A 160 -1.49 14.25 0.38
CA ALA A 160 -1.07 13.29 -0.63
C ALA A 160 0.42 13.45 -0.99
N ALA A 161 0.88 14.69 -1.18
CA ALA A 161 2.28 14.99 -1.43
C ALA A 161 3.20 14.57 -0.27
N LEU A 162 2.81 14.84 0.97
CA LEU A 162 3.55 14.41 2.15
C LEU A 162 3.61 12.87 2.27
N LEU A 163 2.53 12.15 1.95
CA LEU A 163 2.55 10.69 1.91
C LEU A 163 3.54 10.16 0.87
N GLN A 164 3.53 10.71 -0.34
CA GLN A 164 4.48 10.33 -1.37
C GLN A 164 5.93 10.70 -0.99
N LYS A 165 6.10 11.86 -0.33
CA LYS A 165 7.40 12.26 0.21
C LYS A 165 7.92 11.27 1.24
N SER A 166 7.08 10.84 2.20
CA SER A 166 7.49 9.86 3.22
C SER A 166 7.94 8.55 2.57
N ALA A 167 7.17 8.06 1.62
CA ALA A 167 7.49 6.84 0.91
C ALA A 167 8.75 6.98 0.01
N THR A 168 9.03 8.17 -0.53
CA THR A 168 10.25 8.45 -1.29
C THR A 168 11.48 8.51 -0.38
N LEU A 169 11.35 9.11 0.81
CA LEU A 169 12.40 9.13 1.83
C LEU A 169 12.75 7.72 2.33
N MET A 170 11.74 6.85 2.51
CA MET A 170 12.00 5.43 2.81
C MET A 170 12.81 4.75 1.72
N ALA A 171 12.46 4.99 0.44
CA ALA A 171 13.19 4.45 -0.70
C ALA A 171 14.65 4.96 -0.77
N GLN A 172 14.93 6.14 -0.22
CA GLN A 172 16.30 6.69 -0.09
C GLN A 172 17.04 6.18 1.16
N GLY A 173 16.38 5.42 2.03
CA GLY A 173 16.94 5.02 3.32
C GLY A 173 16.90 6.11 4.40
N SER A 174 16.26 7.25 4.17
CA SER A 174 16.11 8.36 5.13
C SER A 174 14.92 8.09 6.07
N LEU A 175 15.02 7.01 6.85
CA LEU A 175 13.90 6.41 7.56
C LEU A 175 13.36 7.28 8.70
N GLU A 176 14.23 7.94 9.47
CA GLU A 176 13.84 8.84 10.54
C GLU A 176 13.06 10.05 9.99
N GLN A 177 13.53 10.64 8.88
CA GLN A 177 12.82 11.73 8.21
C GLN A 177 11.47 11.27 7.68
N ALA A 178 11.38 10.05 7.15
CA ALA A 178 10.13 9.47 6.71
C ALA A 178 9.12 9.36 7.86
N ILE A 179 9.55 8.90 9.04
CA ILE A 179 8.72 8.81 10.25
C ILE A 179 8.20 10.20 10.67
N GLU A 180 9.04 11.23 10.66
CA GLU A 180 8.62 12.60 10.96
C GLU A 180 7.54 13.09 9.99
N VAL A 181 7.73 12.84 8.69
CA VAL A 181 6.74 13.20 7.67
C VAL A 181 5.44 12.41 7.87
N CYS A 182 5.49 11.12 8.19
CA CYS A 182 4.31 10.32 8.51
C CYS A 182 3.52 10.88 9.70
N MET A 183 4.22 11.31 10.76
CA MET A 183 3.58 11.94 11.92
C MET A 183 2.94 13.26 11.56
N ARG A 184 3.53 14.03 10.65
CA ARG A 184 2.92 15.26 10.14
C ARG A 184 1.66 14.95 9.33
N VAL A 185 1.67 13.93 8.46
CA VAL A 185 0.48 13.46 7.73
C VAL A 185 -0.62 13.07 8.72
N TYR A 186 -0.30 12.23 9.69
CA TYR A 186 -1.24 11.80 10.73
C TYR A 186 -1.94 12.98 11.42
N ASN A 187 -1.16 13.98 11.86
CA ASN A 187 -1.69 15.13 12.56
C ASN A 187 -2.53 16.05 11.65
N LEU A 188 -2.09 16.28 10.42
CA LEU A 188 -2.85 17.09 9.45
C LEU A 188 -4.15 16.38 9.07
N SER A 189 -4.13 15.10 8.84
CA SER A 189 -5.33 14.31 8.48
C SER A 189 -6.36 14.34 9.61
N ARG A 190 -5.94 14.14 10.86
CA ARG A 190 -6.83 14.25 12.02
C ARG A 190 -7.48 15.63 12.15
N ARG A 191 -6.69 16.70 12.00
CA ARG A 191 -7.19 18.08 12.16
C ARG A 191 -8.17 18.49 11.06
N ASN A 192 -8.07 17.88 9.88
CA ASN A 192 -8.90 18.22 8.73
C ASN A 192 -10.00 17.17 8.44
N GLY A 193 -10.18 16.15 9.29
CA GLY A 193 -11.19 15.12 9.10
C GLY A 193 -10.94 14.18 7.91
N LEU A 194 -9.73 14.17 7.36
CA LEU A 194 -9.34 13.34 6.22
C LEU A 194 -8.89 11.97 6.70
N VAL A 195 -9.85 11.19 7.21
CA VAL A 195 -9.62 9.95 7.96
C VAL A 195 -8.92 8.87 7.13
N GLU A 196 -9.11 8.85 5.82
CA GLU A 196 -8.54 7.88 4.88
C GLU A 196 -7.01 7.92 4.77
N TYR A 197 -6.39 9.06 5.11
CA TYR A 197 -4.93 9.17 5.10
C TYR A 197 -4.27 8.71 6.41
N ILE A 198 -5.04 8.54 7.47
CA ILE A 198 -4.51 8.18 8.79
C ILE A 198 -3.92 6.76 8.78
N PRO A 199 -4.62 5.71 8.30
CA PRO A 199 -4.03 4.38 8.17
C PRO A 199 -2.79 4.38 7.27
N LYS A 200 -2.83 5.08 6.15
CA LYS A 200 -1.68 5.19 5.21
C LYS A 200 -0.43 5.78 5.88
N ALA A 201 -0.60 6.81 6.71
CA ALA A 201 0.50 7.40 7.46
C ALA A 201 1.08 6.42 8.49
N LEU A 202 0.24 5.66 9.18
CA LEU A 202 0.66 4.66 10.15
C LEU A 202 1.33 3.45 9.49
N MET A 203 0.83 3.00 8.33
CA MET A 203 1.47 1.96 7.53
C MET A 203 2.87 2.37 7.09
N ASN A 204 3.04 3.56 6.51
CA ASN A 204 4.36 4.06 6.13
C ASN A 204 5.29 4.19 7.34
N LYS A 205 4.78 4.68 8.48
CA LYS A 205 5.55 4.74 9.73
C LYS A 205 5.95 3.37 10.23
N GLY A 206 5.02 2.41 10.23
CA GLY A 206 5.27 1.02 10.64
C GLY A 206 6.35 0.38 9.78
N TYR A 207 6.26 0.54 8.48
CA TYR A 207 7.25 0.04 7.55
C TYR A 207 8.65 0.67 7.78
N ALA A 208 8.72 1.98 7.96
CA ALA A 208 9.98 2.65 8.26
C ALA A 208 10.61 2.15 9.58
N LEU A 209 9.79 1.87 10.60
CA LEU A 209 10.26 1.29 11.87
C LEU A 209 10.82 -0.12 11.69
N VAL A 210 10.15 -0.97 10.89
CA VAL A 210 10.66 -2.30 10.56
C VAL A 210 12.02 -2.20 9.87
N GLN A 211 12.15 -1.34 8.86
CA GLN A 211 13.42 -1.11 8.17
C GLN A 211 14.54 -0.58 9.10
N LEU A 212 14.20 0.13 10.17
CA LEU A 212 15.13 0.56 11.22
C LEU A 212 15.51 -0.57 12.19
N GLY A 213 15.06 -1.81 11.96
CA GLY A 213 15.31 -2.94 12.86
C GLY A 213 14.46 -2.88 14.14
N ARG A 214 13.30 -2.23 14.09
CA ARG A 214 12.31 -2.12 15.19
C ARG A 214 11.00 -2.79 14.84
N PRO A 215 10.99 -4.11 14.50
CA PRO A 215 9.82 -4.78 13.95
C PRO A 215 8.62 -4.80 14.89
N GLN A 216 8.83 -4.90 16.23
CA GLN A 216 7.72 -4.86 17.20
C GLN A 216 7.00 -3.50 17.17
N GLN A 217 7.76 -2.40 17.12
CA GLN A 217 7.17 -1.06 17.02
C GLN A 217 6.50 -0.85 15.67
N GLY A 218 7.04 -1.44 14.60
CA GLY A 218 6.45 -1.44 13.27
C GLY A 218 5.11 -2.17 13.26
N GLU A 219 5.07 -3.37 13.82
CA GLU A 219 3.86 -4.18 13.98
C GLU A 219 2.75 -3.41 14.71
N GLU A 220 3.06 -2.78 15.86
CA GLU A 220 2.10 -1.96 16.60
C GLU A 220 1.47 -0.85 15.74
N GLN A 221 2.26 -0.20 14.88
CA GLN A 221 1.72 0.83 13.99
C GLN A 221 0.86 0.24 12.87
N LEU A 222 1.25 -0.91 12.31
CA LEU A 222 0.48 -1.62 11.28
C LEU A 222 -0.84 -2.16 11.84
N GLN A 223 -0.83 -2.73 13.03
CA GLN A 223 -2.04 -3.18 13.73
C GLN A 223 -3.01 -2.02 13.96
N LYS A 224 -2.50 -0.88 14.44
CA LYS A 224 -3.30 0.33 14.62
C LYS A 224 -3.84 0.87 13.29
N ALA A 225 -3.07 0.77 12.21
CA ALA A 225 -3.52 1.15 10.87
C ALA A 225 -4.70 0.27 10.44
N TYR A 226 -4.60 -1.05 10.62
CA TYR A 226 -5.66 -2.01 10.33
C TYR A 226 -6.94 -1.70 11.12
N GLU A 227 -6.82 -1.53 12.45
CA GLU A 227 -7.97 -1.20 13.30
C GLU A 227 -8.68 0.10 12.86
N LEU A 228 -7.91 1.12 12.48
CA LEU A 228 -8.49 2.39 12.02
C LEU A 228 -9.11 2.24 10.62
N ALA A 229 -8.54 1.42 9.76
CA ALA A 229 -9.13 1.09 8.48
C ALA A 229 -10.47 0.35 8.65
N CYS A 230 -10.55 -0.61 9.58
CA CYS A 230 -11.81 -1.29 9.92
C CYS A 230 -12.87 -0.33 10.46
N ARG A 231 -12.51 0.56 11.40
CA ARG A 231 -13.46 1.51 12.01
C ARG A 231 -14.03 2.53 11.03
N ASN A 232 -13.33 2.77 9.92
CA ASN A 232 -13.72 3.78 8.92
C ASN A 232 -14.13 3.14 7.58
N ASP A 233 -14.39 1.82 7.54
CA ASP A 233 -14.80 1.07 6.36
C ASP A 233 -13.88 1.25 5.14
N LEU A 234 -12.58 1.42 5.40
CA LEU A 234 -11.55 1.58 4.38
C LEU A 234 -11.03 0.20 3.94
N ILE A 235 -11.85 -0.52 3.16
CA ILE A 235 -11.67 -1.95 2.88
C ILE A 235 -10.30 -2.26 2.25
N ALA A 236 -9.87 -1.46 1.29
CA ALA A 236 -8.58 -1.70 0.65
C ALA A 236 -7.39 -1.42 1.57
N GLU A 237 -7.49 -0.42 2.44
CA GLU A 237 -6.47 -0.14 3.46
C GLU A 237 -6.40 -1.26 4.50
N GLN A 238 -7.51 -1.95 4.79
CA GLN A 238 -7.50 -3.17 5.61
C GLN A 238 -6.65 -4.25 4.96
N GLY A 239 -6.88 -4.56 3.68
CA GLY A 239 -6.09 -5.55 2.94
C GLY A 239 -4.61 -5.19 2.87
N ILE A 240 -4.28 -3.92 2.62
CA ILE A 240 -2.89 -3.44 2.58
C ILE A 240 -2.21 -3.58 3.95
N ALA A 241 -2.90 -3.21 5.03
CA ALA A 241 -2.34 -3.32 6.39
C ALA A 241 -2.10 -4.79 6.78
N LEU A 242 -3.02 -5.70 6.43
CA LEU A 242 -2.85 -7.15 6.64
C LEU A 242 -1.68 -7.70 5.82
N HIS A 243 -1.54 -7.31 4.55
CA HIS A 243 -0.40 -7.71 3.74
C HIS A 243 0.93 -7.26 4.37
N MET A 244 1.02 -6.02 4.85
CA MET A 244 2.22 -5.51 5.52
C MET A 244 2.50 -6.22 6.85
N LEU A 245 1.47 -6.55 7.64
CA LEU A 245 1.62 -7.38 8.85
C LEU A 245 2.15 -8.76 8.48
N ALA A 246 1.59 -9.40 7.43
CA ALA A 246 2.07 -10.68 6.94
C ALA A 246 3.57 -10.64 6.59
N GLN A 247 4.02 -9.58 5.92
CA GLN A 247 5.44 -9.40 5.58
C GLN A 247 6.31 -9.30 6.84
N VAL A 248 5.90 -8.58 7.88
CA VAL A 248 6.63 -8.50 9.16
C VAL A 248 6.72 -9.87 9.82
N TYR A 249 5.63 -10.62 9.88
CA TYR A 249 5.62 -11.98 10.43
C TYR A 249 6.44 -12.95 9.59
N HIS A 250 6.43 -12.81 8.28
CA HIS A 250 7.21 -13.63 7.36
C HIS A 250 8.73 -13.33 7.49
N HIS A 251 9.12 -12.06 7.32
CA HIS A 251 10.53 -11.72 7.12
C HIS A 251 11.28 -11.41 8.43
N ASP A 252 10.62 -10.79 9.42
CA ASP A 252 11.27 -10.36 10.64
C ASP A 252 11.08 -11.34 11.79
N PHE A 253 9.85 -11.81 12.01
CA PHE A 253 9.57 -12.74 13.11
C PHE A 253 9.69 -14.20 12.73
N LYS A 254 9.73 -14.54 11.42
CA LYS A 254 9.79 -15.91 10.89
C LYS A 254 8.61 -16.81 11.35
N PHE A 255 7.46 -16.20 11.59
CA PHE A 255 6.22 -16.89 11.96
C PHE A 255 5.39 -17.17 10.70
N TYR A 256 5.90 -18.08 9.85
CA TYR A 256 5.35 -18.36 8.52
C TYR A 256 3.87 -18.75 8.53
N GLY A 257 3.41 -19.54 9.53
CA GLY A 257 2.01 -19.92 9.63
C GLY A 257 1.09 -18.71 9.84
N LEU A 258 1.47 -17.79 10.74
CA LEU A 258 0.70 -16.57 10.99
C LEU A 258 0.79 -15.59 9.81
N ALA A 259 1.96 -15.53 9.16
CA ALA A 259 2.13 -14.74 7.93
C ALA A 259 1.15 -15.20 6.84
N LEU A 260 1.03 -16.52 6.63
CA LEU A 260 0.10 -17.09 5.66
C LEU A 260 -1.35 -16.73 5.96
N GLU A 261 -1.77 -16.75 7.23
CA GLU A 261 -3.12 -16.34 7.62
C GLU A 261 -3.40 -14.88 7.25
N TYR A 262 -2.46 -14.00 7.51
CA TYR A 262 -2.60 -12.59 7.15
C TYR A 262 -2.58 -12.37 5.63
N TYR A 263 -1.75 -13.12 4.87
CA TYR A 263 -1.76 -13.08 3.41
C TYR A 263 -3.09 -13.56 2.84
N GLU A 264 -3.65 -14.66 3.36
CA GLU A 264 -4.97 -15.19 2.94
C GLU A 264 -6.08 -14.19 3.21
N GLN A 265 -6.08 -13.55 4.38
CA GLN A 265 -7.06 -12.51 4.72
C GLN A 265 -6.93 -11.28 3.80
N ALA A 266 -5.69 -10.82 3.53
CA ALA A 266 -5.45 -9.71 2.61
C ALA A 266 -5.94 -10.06 1.20
N ARG A 267 -5.64 -11.28 0.73
CA ARG A 267 -6.04 -11.77 -0.59
C ARG A 267 -7.55 -11.84 -0.73
N ALA A 268 -8.26 -12.35 0.28
CA ALA A 268 -9.72 -12.41 0.31
C ALA A 268 -10.35 -11.01 0.19
N ILE A 269 -9.79 -10.01 0.89
CA ILE A 269 -10.25 -8.62 0.77
C ILE A 269 -10.03 -8.10 -0.65
N PHE A 270 -8.88 -8.39 -1.26
CA PHE A 270 -8.57 -7.91 -2.62
C PHE A 270 -9.34 -8.64 -3.73
N ASP A 271 -9.98 -9.78 -3.42
CA ASP A 271 -10.92 -10.44 -4.32
C ASP A 271 -12.29 -9.76 -4.33
N GLU A 272 -12.67 -9.13 -3.23
CA GLU A 272 -13.96 -8.46 -3.07
C GLU A 272 -13.96 -7.01 -3.55
N VAL A 273 -12.79 -6.38 -3.59
CA VAL A 273 -12.67 -4.97 -4.00
C VAL A 273 -11.80 -4.85 -5.24
N PRO A 274 -12.16 -3.98 -6.19
CA PRO A 274 -11.33 -3.73 -7.35
C PRO A 274 -10.00 -3.09 -6.91
N VAL A 275 -8.92 -3.82 -7.03
CA VAL A 275 -7.55 -3.34 -6.79
C VAL A 275 -6.70 -3.52 -8.05
N TRP A 276 -5.56 -2.83 -8.10
CA TRP A 276 -4.63 -3.01 -9.21
C TRP A 276 -4.10 -4.45 -9.22
N PRO A 277 -4.07 -5.14 -10.37
CA PRO A 277 -3.60 -6.54 -10.47
C PRO A 277 -2.22 -6.75 -9.83
N SER A 278 -1.32 -5.78 -9.93
CA SER A 278 0.01 -5.84 -9.32
C SER A 278 0.01 -5.98 -7.79
N ILE A 279 -1.12 -5.70 -7.11
CA ILE A 279 -1.23 -5.90 -5.65
C ILE A 279 -1.51 -7.36 -5.36
N THR A 280 -2.53 -7.91 -6.03
CA THR A 280 -2.90 -9.32 -5.86
C THR A 280 -1.77 -10.24 -6.26
N GLU A 281 -1.10 -9.97 -7.39
CA GLU A 281 0.10 -10.70 -7.83
C GLU A 281 1.20 -10.69 -6.75
N ARG A 282 1.45 -9.55 -6.12
CA ARG A 282 2.43 -9.43 -5.05
C ARG A 282 2.06 -10.23 -3.81
N VAL A 283 0.79 -10.22 -3.40
CA VAL A 283 0.31 -11.03 -2.26
C VAL A 283 0.49 -12.51 -2.57
N ASP A 284 0.15 -12.93 -3.79
CA ASP A 284 0.28 -14.32 -4.23
C ASP A 284 1.76 -14.77 -4.26
N GLU A 285 2.69 -13.90 -4.72
CA GLU A 285 4.13 -14.14 -4.69
C GLU A 285 4.66 -14.30 -3.26
N ASP A 286 4.32 -13.34 -2.37
CA ASP A 286 4.77 -13.34 -0.98
C ASP A 286 4.19 -14.55 -0.22
N MET A 287 2.95 -14.93 -0.49
CA MET A 287 2.30 -16.12 0.08
C MET A 287 2.98 -17.40 -0.38
N ALA A 288 3.29 -17.53 -1.67
CA ALA A 288 4.02 -18.69 -2.20
C ALA A 288 5.43 -18.80 -1.61
N ALA A 289 6.11 -17.67 -1.40
CA ALA A 289 7.42 -17.66 -0.74
C ALA A 289 7.31 -18.14 0.71
N ALA A 290 6.34 -17.64 1.48
CA ALA A 290 6.10 -18.06 2.87
C ALA A 290 5.75 -19.55 2.97
N GLN A 291 4.93 -20.08 2.04
CA GLN A 291 4.62 -21.52 1.95
C GLN A 291 5.86 -22.36 1.69
N SER A 292 6.71 -21.92 0.76
CA SER A 292 7.96 -22.59 0.43
C SER A 292 8.93 -22.62 1.61
N GLU A 293 9.08 -21.50 2.31
CA GLU A 293 9.92 -21.40 3.51
C GLU A 293 9.38 -22.29 4.65
N LEU A 294 8.08 -22.29 4.87
CA LEU A 294 7.42 -23.16 5.86
C LEU A 294 7.64 -24.64 5.54
N ALA A 295 7.47 -25.04 4.27
CA ALA A 295 7.68 -26.41 3.82
C ALA A 295 9.16 -26.83 3.92
N GLY A 296 10.10 -25.89 3.74
CA GLY A 296 11.54 -26.11 3.90
C GLY A 296 12.01 -26.20 5.35
N LEU A 297 11.15 -25.85 6.33
CA LEU A 297 11.46 -26.00 7.75
C LEU A 297 11.53 -27.49 8.11
N ASP A 298 12.74 -28.04 8.17
CA ASP A 298 12.99 -29.34 8.74
C ASP A 298 12.84 -29.23 10.27
N LEU A 299 11.62 -29.46 10.77
CA LEU A 299 11.32 -29.45 12.21
C LEU A 299 12.24 -30.41 12.98
N ALA A 300 12.75 -31.47 12.35
CA ALA A 300 13.74 -32.36 12.94
C ALA A 300 15.10 -31.69 13.08
N LYS A 301 15.48 -30.78 12.18
CA LYS A 301 16.71 -29.96 12.31
C LYS A 301 16.57 -28.82 13.30
N ILE A 302 15.39 -28.18 13.34
CA ILE A 302 15.09 -27.09 14.30
C ILE A 302 14.94 -27.65 15.72
N LEU A 303 14.27 -28.78 15.84
CA LEU A 303 14.11 -29.54 17.08
C LEU A 303 15.21 -30.59 17.25
N GLY A 304 16.21 -30.61 16.33
CA GLY A 304 17.39 -31.47 16.35
C GLY A 304 17.94 -31.65 17.75
N PRO A 305 18.99 -32.32 18.12
CA PRO A 305 19.10 -32.97 19.41
C PRO A 305 19.07 -31.96 20.58
N ILE A 306 17.87 -31.51 20.91
CA ILE A 306 17.60 -30.96 22.24
C ILE A 306 17.59 -32.17 23.17
N PRO A 307 18.69 -32.44 23.89
CA PRO A 307 18.86 -33.71 24.56
C PRO A 307 17.94 -33.91 25.76
N ILE A 308 17.03 -32.98 26.01
CA ILE A 308 16.30 -32.97 27.28
C ILE A 308 14.82 -32.81 26.99
N ALA A 309 14.04 -33.83 27.27
CA ALA A 309 12.57 -33.86 27.25
C ALA A 309 11.94 -32.62 27.93
N ARG A 310 12.58 -32.11 28.99
CA ARG A 310 12.16 -30.93 29.75
C ARG A 310 12.28 -29.61 28.96
N LEU A 311 13.36 -29.38 28.22
CA LEU A 311 13.53 -28.19 27.37
C LEU A 311 12.56 -28.22 26.17
N ARG A 312 12.29 -29.42 25.66
CA ARG A 312 11.24 -29.64 24.64
C ARG A 312 9.86 -29.29 25.20
N GLN A 313 9.57 -29.70 26.40
CA GLN A 313 8.32 -29.45 27.09
C GLN A 313 8.14 -27.98 27.43
N GLU A 314 9.17 -27.30 27.95
CA GLU A 314 9.15 -25.88 28.29
C GLU A 314 9.03 -25.02 27.04
N TYR A 315 9.72 -25.36 25.95
CA TYR A 315 9.65 -24.67 24.67
C TYR A 315 8.27 -24.84 24.02
N LEU A 316 7.74 -26.07 23.95
CA LEU A 316 6.41 -26.33 23.41
C LEU A 316 5.31 -25.70 24.27
N THR A 317 5.48 -25.69 25.60
CA THR A 317 4.53 -25.05 26.53
C THR A 317 4.56 -23.53 26.36
N SER A 318 5.74 -22.93 26.22
CA SER A 318 5.91 -21.50 25.95
C SER A 318 5.34 -21.11 24.58
N LEU A 319 5.61 -21.92 23.57
CA LEU A 319 5.07 -21.75 22.21
C LEU A 319 3.55 -21.84 22.20
N VAL A 320 2.99 -22.86 22.86
CA VAL A 320 1.53 -23.03 23.00
C VAL A 320 0.90 -21.89 23.79
N ASN A 321 1.53 -21.46 24.89
CA ASN A 321 1.02 -20.36 25.70
C ASN A 321 1.16 -18.99 25.02
N GLY A 322 2.19 -18.81 24.19
CA GLY A 322 2.37 -17.61 23.37
C GLY A 322 1.36 -17.49 22.23
N PHE A 323 0.82 -18.61 21.76
CA PHE A 323 -0.20 -18.63 20.71
C PHE A 323 -1.65 -18.72 21.23
N VAL A 324 -1.85 -19.10 22.49
CA VAL A 324 -3.18 -19.08 23.12
C VAL A 324 -3.59 -17.63 23.36
N GLY A 325 -4.63 -17.19 22.68
CA GLY A 325 -5.12 -15.80 22.75
C GLY A 325 -4.98 -15.03 21.45
N ILE A 326 -4.37 -15.62 20.42
CA ILE A 326 -4.40 -15.06 19.06
C ILE A 326 -5.79 -15.32 18.46
N PRO A 327 -6.45 -14.32 17.85
CA PRO A 327 -7.73 -14.53 17.18
C PRO A 327 -7.69 -15.71 16.22
N GLY A 328 -8.61 -16.68 16.39
CA GLY A 328 -8.68 -17.88 15.56
C GLY A 328 -7.88 -19.07 16.07
N ILE A 329 -7.21 -18.99 17.23
CA ILE A 329 -6.58 -20.13 17.92
C ILE A 329 -7.24 -20.32 19.29
N ASP A 330 -8.41 -20.97 19.30
CA ASP A 330 -9.19 -21.14 20.54
C ASP A 330 -8.73 -22.33 21.37
N ASN A 331 -7.94 -23.24 20.80
CA ASN A 331 -7.49 -24.44 21.52
C ASN A 331 -6.22 -25.06 20.90
N ARG A 332 -5.59 -25.97 21.69
CA ARG A 332 -4.38 -26.71 21.29
C ARG A 332 -4.55 -27.59 20.05
N THR A 333 -5.77 -27.96 19.69
CA THR A 333 -6.06 -28.75 18.49
C THR A 333 -5.95 -27.89 17.24
N GLN A 334 -6.47 -26.67 17.27
CA GLN A 334 -6.33 -25.72 16.16
C GLN A 334 -4.87 -25.33 15.94
N LEU A 335 -4.13 -25.07 17.04
CA LEU A 335 -2.69 -24.84 16.95
C LEU A 335 -1.97 -26.03 16.31
N GLY A 336 -2.29 -27.27 16.74
CA GLY A 336 -1.67 -28.48 16.19
C GLY A 336 -1.91 -28.64 14.70
N ASN A 337 -3.11 -28.40 14.24
CA ASN A 337 -3.45 -28.47 12.81
C ASN A 337 -2.67 -27.43 12.00
N ARG A 338 -2.46 -26.24 12.56
CA ARG A 338 -1.74 -25.14 11.90
C ARG A 338 -0.23 -25.35 11.79
N ILE A 339 0.38 -25.96 12.81
CA ILE A 339 1.83 -26.28 12.81
C ILE A 339 2.12 -27.69 12.30
N GLY A 340 1.13 -28.38 11.72
CA GLY A 340 1.29 -29.73 11.16
C GLY A 340 1.54 -30.83 12.20
N LEU A 341 1.26 -30.57 13.48
CA LEU A 341 1.38 -31.55 14.56
C LEU A 341 0.00 -32.10 14.92
N THR A 342 -0.10 -33.43 15.03
CA THR A 342 -1.32 -34.06 15.49
C THR A 342 -1.61 -33.75 16.98
N ARG A 343 -2.89 -33.71 17.35
CA ARG A 343 -3.33 -33.54 18.75
C ARG A 343 -2.60 -34.51 19.70
N GLN A 344 -2.35 -35.75 19.24
CA GLN A 344 -1.61 -36.77 20.02
C GLN A 344 -0.12 -36.42 20.17
N ALA A 345 0.50 -35.83 19.17
CA ALA A 345 1.89 -35.38 19.25
C ALA A 345 2.05 -34.20 20.22
N ILE A 346 1.10 -33.26 20.23
CA ILE A 346 1.07 -32.14 21.18
C ILE A 346 0.83 -32.67 22.62
N HIS A 347 -0.14 -33.56 22.81
CA HIS A 347 -0.42 -34.14 24.13
C HIS A 347 0.73 -34.99 24.68
N ARG A 348 1.40 -35.80 23.84
CA ARG A 348 2.56 -36.59 24.26
C ARG A 348 3.75 -35.72 24.64
N ASN A 349 3.97 -34.63 23.94
CA ASN A 349 5.15 -33.77 24.18
C ASN A 349 4.95 -32.73 25.31
N ILE A 350 3.70 -32.50 25.76
CA ILE A 350 3.40 -31.58 26.88
C ILE A 350 3.25 -32.37 28.22
N ASN A 351 2.87 -33.63 28.17
CA ASN A 351 2.59 -34.43 29.36
C ASN A 351 3.66 -35.51 29.64
N SER A 352 4.73 -35.61 28.86
CA SER A 352 5.93 -36.41 29.08
C SER A 352 7.08 -35.54 29.60
#